data_a45870578d5bd29247830acb14c8eebe
#
_entry.id   a45870578d5bd29247830acb14c8eebe
#
_cell.length_a   1.000
_cell.length_b   1.000
_cell.length_c   1.000
_cell.angle_alpha   90.00
_cell.angle_beta   90.00
_cell.angle_gamma   90.00
#
_symmetry.space_group_name_H-M   'P 1'
#
loop_
_entity.id
_entity.type
_entity.pdbx_description
1 polymer ?
#
loop_
_entity_poly.entity_id
_entity_poly.type
_entity_poly.pdbx_seq_one_letter_code
_entity_poly.pdbx_strand_id
1 'polypeptide(L)'
;MKILAFESSCDETSCAVIEDGRHILSDVISTQVPIHKKFGGVVPEIASRHHIEDVLPVAIEALEEAHLGWQDIDAIAVTQGPGLVGALLVGVAAAKSAAWTLGKPLIAVNHMEGHIFANLLQYPDLEPPFLALVVSGGHTMIVIVKDYNTFELLGQTRDDAAGEAFDKIARVMGYPYPGGPHIDRLAQEGDPNAIHFPMGLGKEHTYDFSFSGLKSAVINYLNTAKMKKEEVHPKDVAASFQKAVVDVLVEKAMRAVDATGLSTIALAGGVAANSGLRKALKAACDKRGIRMCRPDPVLCTDNGAMIGCRAYYMAQAGDYAPLTLNADPRLPFLADQVKL
;
A
#
# COMPACT_ATOMS: atom_id res chain seq x y z
N MET A 1 -4.23 22.27 12.68
CA MET A 1 -3.66 21.17 13.50
C MET A 1 -2.50 20.57 12.73
N LYS A 2 -1.31 20.60 13.32
CA LYS A 2 -0.07 20.04 12.73
C LYS A 2 0.27 18.71 13.38
N ILE A 3 0.40 17.68 12.57
CA ILE A 3 0.68 16.30 13.01
C ILE A 3 2.04 15.88 12.47
N LEU A 4 2.94 15.45 13.36
CA LEU A 4 4.16 14.76 13.00
C LEU A 4 3.89 13.26 12.95
N ALA A 5 4.03 12.65 11.78
CA ALA A 5 3.64 11.28 11.53
C ALA A 5 4.84 10.40 11.14
N PHE A 6 4.94 9.23 11.78
CA PHE A 6 5.99 8.25 11.57
C PHE A 6 5.45 7.03 10.82
N GLU A 7 6.15 6.62 9.76
CA GLU A 7 5.94 5.37 9.04
C GLU A 7 7.22 4.54 9.07
N SER A 8 7.12 3.28 9.48
CA SER A 8 8.26 2.34 9.52
C SER A 8 7.81 0.88 9.40
N SER A 9 6.72 0.61 8.69
CA SER A 9 6.11 -0.73 8.69
C SER A 9 6.89 -1.79 7.90
N CYS A 10 7.73 -1.38 6.94
CA CYS A 10 8.45 -2.30 6.06
C CYS A 10 9.91 -1.88 5.81
N ASP A 11 10.23 -1.35 4.65
CA ASP A 11 11.58 -0.99 4.23
C ASP A 11 11.75 0.52 3.91
N GLU A 12 10.77 1.34 4.25
CA GLU A 12 10.84 2.79 4.27
C GLU A 12 10.77 3.32 5.70
N THR A 13 11.73 4.19 6.07
CA THR A 13 11.61 5.04 7.25
C THR A 13 11.14 6.40 6.79
N SER A 14 9.94 6.80 7.19
CA SER A 14 9.44 8.12 6.80
C SER A 14 8.89 8.90 7.98
N CYS A 15 9.03 10.22 7.91
CA CYS A 15 8.39 11.15 8.79
C CYS A 15 7.87 12.35 7.99
N ALA A 16 6.65 12.77 8.29
CA ALA A 16 6.00 13.89 7.61
C ALA A 16 5.33 14.84 8.60
N VAL A 17 5.23 16.10 8.21
CA VAL A 17 4.38 17.08 8.91
C VAL A 17 3.19 17.39 8.04
N ILE A 18 2.00 17.09 8.57
CA ILE A 18 0.71 17.32 7.89
C ILE A 18 -0.07 18.41 8.65
N GLU A 19 -0.56 19.40 7.92
CA GLU A 19 -1.45 20.43 8.45
C GLU A 19 -2.89 20.18 7.98
N ASP A 20 -3.81 20.16 8.94
CA ASP A 20 -5.26 20.03 8.73
C ASP A 20 -5.65 18.83 7.86
N GLY A 21 -4.87 17.76 7.93
CA GLY A 21 -5.09 16.47 7.28
C GLY A 21 -4.88 16.45 5.78
N ARG A 22 -4.68 17.60 5.12
CA ARG A 22 -4.62 17.67 3.65
C ARG A 22 -3.40 18.42 3.11
N HIS A 23 -2.72 19.20 3.92
CA HIS A 23 -1.58 19.99 3.50
C HIS A 23 -0.28 19.31 3.97
N ILE A 24 0.49 18.83 3.01
CA ILE A 24 1.83 18.27 3.26
C ILE A 24 2.77 19.46 3.44
N LEU A 25 3.29 19.66 4.67
CA LEU A 25 4.33 20.66 4.94
C LEU A 25 5.72 20.07 4.67
N SER A 26 5.90 18.78 4.98
CA SER A 26 7.08 17.99 4.63
C SER A 26 6.73 16.51 4.56
N ASP A 27 7.51 15.72 3.79
CA ASP A 27 7.41 14.26 3.75
C ASP A 27 8.77 13.67 3.37
N VAL A 28 9.56 13.33 4.38
CA VAL A 28 10.93 12.80 4.23
C VAL A 28 10.89 11.28 4.26
N ILE A 29 11.50 10.65 3.27
CA ILE A 29 11.49 9.20 3.08
C ILE A 29 12.93 8.70 2.92
N SER A 30 13.39 7.85 3.84
CA SER A 30 14.62 7.06 3.72
C SER A 30 14.28 5.64 3.31
N THR A 31 14.60 5.26 2.05
CA THR A 31 14.29 3.93 1.52
C THR A 31 15.45 2.96 1.65
N GLN A 32 15.16 1.75 2.07
CA GLN A 32 16.12 0.65 2.20
C GLN A 32 16.14 -0.28 0.96
N VAL A 33 15.38 0.05 -0.10
CA VAL A 33 15.36 -0.72 -1.36
C VAL A 33 16.76 -1.05 -1.90
N PRO A 34 17.75 -0.11 -1.93
CA PRO A 34 19.11 -0.41 -2.39
C PRO A 34 19.82 -1.50 -1.57
N ILE A 35 19.48 -1.61 -0.29
CA ILE A 35 20.05 -2.59 0.64
C ILE A 35 19.40 -3.95 0.37
N HIS A 36 18.08 -4.00 0.39
CA HIS A 36 17.29 -5.22 0.25
C HIS A 36 17.38 -5.85 -1.15
N LYS A 37 17.65 -5.04 -2.17
CA LYS A 37 17.93 -5.52 -3.53
C LYS A 37 19.04 -6.57 -3.57
N LYS A 38 20.06 -6.46 -2.71
CA LYS A 38 21.20 -7.41 -2.62
C LYS A 38 20.74 -8.79 -2.13
N PHE A 39 19.63 -8.87 -1.40
CA PHE A 39 19.08 -10.10 -0.85
C PHE A 39 17.88 -10.64 -1.67
N GLY A 40 17.46 -9.89 -2.70
CA GLY A 40 16.31 -10.26 -3.53
C GLY A 40 14.95 -10.11 -2.84
N GLY A 41 14.85 -9.24 -1.84
CA GLY A 41 13.65 -8.91 -1.08
C GLY A 41 13.97 -8.43 0.33
N VAL A 42 12.96 -7.94 1.04
CA VAL A 42 13.12 -7.40 2.39
C VAL A 42 13.58 -8.47 3.37
N VAL A 43 14.61 -8.14 4.16
CA VAL A 43 15.11 -8.94 5.28
C VAL A 43 14.74 -8.23 6.57
N PRO A 44 13.75 -8.75 7.36
CA PRO A 44 13.17 -8.03 8.49
C PRO A 44 14.18 -7.58 9.55
N GLU A 45 15.17 -8.40 9.84
CA GLU A 45 16.23 -8.08 10.80
C GLU A 45 17.11 -6.89 10.35
N ILE A 46 17.42 -6.83 9.06
CA ILE A 46 18.18 -5.73 8.47
C ILE A 46 17.32 -4.47 8.47
N ALA A 47 16.05 -4.58 8.06
CA ALA A 47 15.13 -3.45 8.05
C ALA A 47 15.03 -2.81 9.44
N SER A 48 14.81 -3.61 10.47
CA SER A 48 14.69 -3.11 11.85
C SER A 48 15.91 -2.30 12.30
N ARG A 49 17.12 -2.75 11.95
CA ARG A 49 18.37 -2.07 12.33
C ARG A 49 18.52 -0.71 11.63
N HIS A 50 18.18 -0.63 10.35
CA HIS A 50 18.23 0.62 9.62
C HIS A 50 17.20 1.63 10.11
N HIS A 51 15.99 1.19 10.47
CA HIS A 51 15.01 2.09 11.08
C HIS A 51 15.53 2.76 12.36
N ILE A 52 16.32 2.05 13.19
CA ILE A 52 16.91 2.63 14.40
C ILE A 52 17.88 3.77 14.07
N GLU A 53 18.64 3.63 12.98
CA GLU A 53 19.60 4.64 12.54
C GLU A 53 18.89 5.85 11.93
N ASP A 54 17.80 5.62 11.19
CA ASP A 54 17.15 6.63 10.34
C ASP A 54 16.02 7.40 11.03
N VAL A 55 15.31 6.81 12.00
CA VAL A 55 14.04 7.35 12.50
C VAL A 55 14.16 8.76 13.08
N LEU A 56 15.23 9.07 13.81
CA LEU A 56 15.43 10.40 14.39
C LEU A 56 15.96 11.41 13.36
N PRO A 57 16.98 11.10 12.54
CA PRO A 57 17.40 11.96 11.43
C PRO A 57 16.25 12.37 10.50
N VAL A 58 15.44 11.41 10.07
CA VAL A 58 14.28 11.66 9.19
C VAL A 58 13.23 12.54 9.86
N ALA A 59 12.98 12.37 11.17
CA ALA A 59 12.05 13.23 11.90
C ALA A 59 12.56 14.66 12.06
N ILE A 60 13.86 14.85 12.29
CA ILE A 60 14.49 16.17 12.37
C ILE A 60 14.41 16.87 11.01
N GLU A 61 14.79 16.18 9.94
CA GLU A 61 14.73 16.71 8.58
C GLU A 61 13.30 17.11 8.19
N ALA A 62 12.30 16.29 8.54
CA ALA A 62 10.89 16.61 8.29
C ALA A 62 10.44 17.91 9.00
N LEU A 63 10.88 18.14 10.22
CA LEU A 63 10.60 19.38 10.93
C LEU A 63 11.34 20.58 10.31
N GLU A 64 12.61 20.41 9.91
CA GLU A 64 13.41 21.44 9.26
C GLU A 64 12.82 21.86 7.91
N GLU A 65 12.41 20.90 7.07
CA GLU A 65 11.73 21.19 5.79
C GLU A 65 10.40 21.90 5.98
N ALA A 66 9.65 21.54 7.02
CA ALA A 66 8.41 22.22 7.40
C ALA A 66 8.63 23.61 8.04
N HIS A 67 9.88 23.98 8.33
CA HIS A 67 10.26 25.21 9.08
C HIS A 67 9.59 25.28 10.47
N LEU A 68 9.50 24.15 11.17
CA LEU A 68 8.87 23.99 12.47
C LEU A 68 9.81 23.38 13.51
N GLY A 69 9.56 23.69 14.77
CA GLY A 69 10.17 23.00 15.90
C GLY A 69 9.24 21.94 16.49
N TRP A 70 9.79 21.08 17.34
CA TRP A 70 9.01 20.06 18.05
C TRP A 70 7.81 20.62 18.84
N GLN A 71 7.91 21.86 19.36
CA GLN A 71 6.86 22.50 20.15
C GLN A 71 5.67 22.98 19.29
N ASP A 72 5.88 23.15 17.99
CA ASP A 72 4.85 23.61 17.03
C ASP A 72 3.90 22.48 16.59
N ILE A 73 4.22 21.25 16.99
CA ILE A 73 3.43 20.04 16.66
C ILE A 73 2.29 19.90 17.67
N ASP A 74 1.10 19.62 17.18
CA ASP A 74 -0.11 19.45 17.99
C ASP A 74 -0.36 18.00 18.41
N ALA A 75 0.02 17.03 17.57
CA ALA A 75 -0.12 15.60 17.85
C ALA A 75 0.97 14.78 17.15
N ILE A 76 1.25 13.60 17.69
CA ILE A 76 2.18 12.63 17.11
C ILE A 76 1.38 11.44 16.60
N ALA A 77 1.65 11.02 15.34
CA ALA A 77 1.03 9.86 14.75
C ALA A 77 2.07 8.79 14.40
N VAL A 78 1.66 7.54 14.41
CA VAL A 78 2.54 6.43 14.04
C VAL A 78 1.74 5.27 13.46
N THR A 79 2.34 4.57 12.52
CA THR A 79 1.83 3.30 12.06
C THR A 79 1.96 2.25 13.16
N GLN A 80 0.81 1.76 13.66
CA GLN A 80 0.76 0.67 14.63
C GLN A 80 0.99 -0.69 13.97
N GLY A 81 0.51 -0.85 12.75
CA GLY A 81 0.52 -2.06 11.95
C GLY A 81 -0.52 -1.99 10.80
N PRO A 82 -0.64 -3.07 10.00
CA PRO A 82 0.24 -4.23 9.96
C PRO A 82 1.63 -3.92 9.39
N GLY A 83 2.61 -4.84 9.61
CA GLY A 83 3.97 -4.68 9.08
C GLY A 83 4.99 -5.60 9.75
N LEU A 84 6.26 -5.34 9.52
CA LEU A 84 7.37 -6.08 10.14
C LEU A 84 7.51 -5.67 11.61
N VAL A 85 7.39 -6.62 12.53
CA VAL A 85 7.34 -6.35 13.97
C VAL A 85 8.52 -5.50 14.47
N GLY A 86 9.74 -5.82 14.06
CA GLY A 86 10.93 -5.06 14.51
C GLY A 86 10.97 -3.64 13.95
N ALA A 87 10.53 -3.45 12.72
CA ALA A 87 10.43 -2.15 12.05
C ALA A 87 9.35 -1.28 12.73
N LEU A 88 8.15 -1.81 12.90
CA LEU A 88 7.04 -1.13 13.62
C LEU A 88 7.44 -0.71 15.04
N LEU A 89 8.15 -1.57 15.78
CA LEU A 89 8.57 -1.27 17.15
C LEU A 89 9.46 -0.03 17.22
N VAL A 90 10.30 0.20 16.22
CA VAL A 90 11.17 1.39 16.16
C VAL A 90 10.33 2.66 16.01
N GLY A 91 9.42 2.71 15.03
CA GLY A 91 8.53 3.86 14.84
C GLY A 91 7.63 4.11 16.05
N VAL A 92 7.00 3.06 16.58
CA VAL A 92 6.16 3.16 17.79
C VAL A 92 6.94 3.67 18.99
N ALA A 93 8.17 3.21 19.21
CA ALA A 93 9.01 3.70 20.30
C ALA A 93 9.39 5.17 20.12
N ALA A 94 9.77 5.58 18.91
CA ALA A 94 10.10 6.97 18.59
C ALA A 94 8.91 7.91 18.80
N ALA A 95 7.75 7.56 18.23
CA ALA A 95 6.53 8.34 18.36
C ALA A 95 6.04 8.47 19.82
N LYS A 96 6.07 7.38 20.60
CA LYS A 96 5.73 7.38 22.03
C LYS A 96 6.67 8.30 22.82
N SER A 97 7.97 8.23 22.54
CA SER A 97 8.97 9.05 23.19
C SER A 97 8.74 10.53 22.89
N ALA A 98 8.46 10.89 21.65
CA ALA A 98 8.13 12.23 21.24
C ALA A 98 6.82 12.73 21.91
N ALA A 99 5.75 11.94 21.84
CA ALA A 99 4.47 12.27 22.44
C ALA A 99 4.57 12.52 23.96
N TRP A 100 5.29 11.64 24.67
CA TRP A 100 5.50 11.76 26.11
C TRP A 100 6.34 12.98 26.48
N THR A 101 7.45 13.19 25.78
CA THR A 101 8.37 14.31 26.05
C THR A 101 7.72 15.67 25.81
N LEU A 102 6.89 15.75 24.76
CA LEU A 102 6.21 17.00 24.37
C LEU A 102 4.86 17.20 25.07
N GLY A 103 4.35 16.19 25.77
CA GLY A 103 3.02 16.23 26.37
C GLY A 103 1.91 16.30 25.31
N LYS A 104 2.13 15.72 24.13
CA LYS A 104 1.17 15.75 23.01
C LYS A 104 0.42 14.41 22.89
N PRO A 105 -0.81 14.43 22.35
CA PRO A 105 -1.56 13.19 22.09
C PRO A 105 -0.86 12.32 21.06
N LEU A 106 -0.99 10.99 21.25
CA LEU A 106 -0.50 9.96 20.35
C LEU A 106 -1.66 9.38 19.55
N ILE A 107 -1.46 9.14 18.27
CA ILE A 107 -2.45 8.55 17.35
C ILE A 107 -1.86 7.31 16.70
N ALA A 108 -2.55 6.18 16.82
CA ALA A 108 -2.13 4.89 16.29
C ALA A 108 -2.88 4.58 15.00
N VAL A 109 -2.19 4.62 13.87
CA VAL A 109 -2.80 4.51 12.54
C VAL A 109 -2.63 3.10 11.98
N ASN A 110 -3.68 2.56 11.35
CA ASN A 110 -3.57 1.37 10.52
C ASN A 110 -2.92 1.74 9.19
N HIS A 111 -1.83 1.06 8.84
CA HIS A 111 -1.06 1.28 7.62
C HIS A 111 -1.92 1.28 6.34
N MET A 112 -2.87 0.35 6.25
CA MET A 112 -3.74 0.22 5.06
C MET A 112 -4.73 1.37 4.95
N GLU A 113 -5.20 1.90 6.09
CA GLU A 113 -6.00 3.13 6.10
C GLU A 113 -5.17 4.31 5.62
N GLY A 114 -3.88 4.39 5.99
CA GLY A 114 -2.95 5.37 5.46
C GLY A 114 -2.92 5.36 3.94
N HIS A 115 -2.72 4.21 3.31
CA HIS A 115 -2.73 4.09 1.84
C HIS A 115 -4.02 4.59 1.19
N ILE A 116 -5.18 4.32 1.79
CA ILE A 116 -6.45 4.85 1.28
C ILE A 116 -6.45 6.37 1.36
N PHE A 117 -6.01 6.93 2.49
CA PHE A 117 -6.00 8.36 2.77
C PHE A 117 -4.96 9.16 1.97
N ALA A 118 -3.93 8.53 1.42
CA ALA A 118 -3.02 9.14 0.46
C ALA A 118 -3.77 9.79 -0.73
N ASN A 119 -4.93 9.24 -1.12
CA ASN A 119 -5.77 9.84 -2.14
C ASN A 119 -6.34 11.21 -1.73
N LEU A 120 -6.60 11.44 -0.44
CA LEU A 120 -7.13 12.71 0.05
C LEU A 120 -6.09 13.83 0.03
N LEU A 121 -4.80 13.47 0.08
CA LEU A 121 -3.70 14.43 -0.09
C LEU A 121 -3.60 14.92 -1.54
N GLN A 122 -3.82 14.02 -2.52
CA GLN A 122 -3.76 14.34 -3.95
C GLN A 122 -5.04 15.03 -4.45
N TYR A 123 -6.20 14.67 -3.88
CA TYR A 123 -7.50 15.16 -4.29
C TYR A 123 -8.21 15.83 -3.11
N PRO A 124 -7.98 17.15 -2.89
CA PRO A 124 -8.58 17.88 -1.76
C PRO A 124 -10.12 17.90 -1.77
N ASP A 125 -10.73 17.65 -2.92
CA ASP A 125 -12.18 17.57 -3.11
C ASP A 125 -12.73 16.13 -2.99
N LEU A 126 -11.87 15.14 -2.69
CA LEU A 126 -12.33 13.77 -2.46
C LEU A 126 -12.93 13.65 -1.06
N GLU A 127 -14.19 13.27 -1.02
CA GLU A 127 -14.95 13.06 0.22
C GLU A 127 -15.63 11.69 0.19
N PRO A 128 -15.79 11.02 1.34
CA PRO A 128 -16.62 9.82 1.44
C PRO A 128 -18.11 10.13 1.10
N PRO A 129 -18.89 9.14 0.60
CA PRO A 129 -18.49 7.77 0.40
C PRO A 129 -17.81 7.51 -0.94
N PHE A 130 -16.81 6.61 -0.95
CA PHE A 130 -16.15 6.13 -2.17
C PHE A 130 -15.67 4.68 -2.01
N LEU A 131 -15.39 4.00 -3.14
CA LEU A 131 -14.76 2.69 -3.14
C LEU A 131 -13.23 2.84 -3.17
N ALA A 132 -12.51 2.05 -2.38
CA ALA A 132 -11.06 1.95 -2.45
C ALA A 132 -10.64 0.55 -2.93
N LEU A 133 -9.82 0.50 -3.99
CA LEU A 133 -9.08 -0.69 -4.40
C LEU A 133 -7.65 -0.54 -3.89
N VAL A 134 -7.32 -1.28 -2.84
CA VAL A 134 -6.00 -1.24 -2.20
C VAL A 134 -5.18 -2.41 -2.70
N VAL A 135 -4.04 -2.13 -3.33
CA VAL A 135 -3.14 -3.15 -3.89
C VAL A 135 -1.69 -2.80 -3.54
N SER A 136 -1.11 -3.56 -2.62
CA SER A 136 0.26 -3.36 -2.13
C SER A 136 1.09 -4.64 -2.20
N GLY A 137 2.31 -4.60 -1.68
CA GLY A 137 3.17 -5.77 -1.54
C GLY A 137 2.57 -6.86 -0.68
N GLY A 138 1.92 -6.50 0.43
CA GLY A 138 1.35 -7.44 1.41
C GLY A 138 -0.18 -7.55 1.40
N HIS A 139 -0.90 -6.64 0.73
CA HIS A 139 -2.35 -6.58 0.81
C HIS A 139 -3.01 -6.36 -0.55
N THR A 140 -4.18 -6.98 -0.72
CA THR A 140 -5.07 -6.72 -1.87
C THR A 140 -6.50 -6.79 -1.35
N MET A 141 -7.23 -5.67 -1.42
CA MET A 141 -8.58 -5.59 -0.87
C MET A 141 -9.47 -4.55 -1.57
N ILE A 142 -10.77 -4.73 -1.45
CA ILE A 142 -11.80 -3.76 -1.87
C ILE A 142 -12.54 -3.30 -0.62
N VAL A 143 -12.57 -1.98 -0.42
CA VAL A 143 -13.13 -1.34 0.77
C VAL A 143 -14.11 -0.25 0.36
N ILE A 144 -15.24 -0.14 1.04
CA ILE A 144 -16.08 1.05 1.01
C ILE A 144 -15.63 1.97 2.15
N VAL A 145 -15.24 3.18 1.82
CA VAL A 145 -15.03 4.27 2.78
C VAL A 145 -16.37 4.97 2.91
N LYS A 146 -17.11 4.70 4.01
CA LYS A 146 -18.45 5.25 4.25
C LYS A 146 -18.41 6.70 4.75
N ASP A 147 -17.48 6.93 5.66
CA ASP A 147 -17.07 8.24 6.15
C ASP A 147 -15.59 8.19 6.54
N TYR A 148 -15.04 9.27 7.09
CA TYR A 148 -13.61 9.36 7.40
C TYR A 148 -13.13 8.35 8.45
N ASN A 149 -14.04 7.73 9.24
CA ASN A 149 -13.68 6.79 10.30
C ASN A 149 -14.44 5.46 10.21
N THR A 150 -15.28 5.28 9.18
CA THR A 150 -16.11 4.07 9.01
C THR A 150 -15.83 3.42 7.66
N PHE A 151 -15.41 2.17 7.71
CA PHE A 151 -15.04 1.37 6.54
C PHE A 151 -15.87 0.08 6.48
N GLU A 152 -16.03 -0.45 5.28
CA GLU A 152 -16.60 -1.78 5.06
C GLU A 152 -15.70 -2.55 4.10
N LEU A 153 -15.19 -3.68 4.57
CA LEU A 153 -14.38 -4.60 3.76
C LEU A 153 -15.31 -5.48 2.92
N LEU A 154 -15.27 -5.32 1.60
CA LEU A 154 -16.04 -6.18 0.69
C LEU A 154 -15.34 -7.48 0.38
N GLY A 155 -14.02 -7.46 0.25
CA GLY A 155 -13.20 -8.63 -0.01
C GLY A 155 -11.72 -8.33 0.05
N GLN A 156 -10.94 -9.38 0.25
CA GLN A 156 -9.47 -9.31 0.36
C GLN A 156 -8.82 -10.55 -0.23
N THR A 157 -7.49 -10.53 -0.38
CA THR A 157 -6.79 -11.73 -0.81
C THR A 157 -6.85 -12.82 0.26
N ARG A 158 -7.03 -14.07 -0.18
CA ARG A 158 -7.02 -15.26 0.69
C ARG A 158 -5.64 -15.91 0.82
N ASP A 159 -4.68 -15.44 -0.01
CA ASP A 159 -3.33 -15.98 -0.09
C ASP A 159 -2.31 -14.86 -0.43
N ASP A 160 -1.44 -15.04 -1.42
CA ASP A 160 -0.49 -14.02 -1.84
C ASP A 160 -1.21 -12.71 -2.22
N ALA A 161 -0.64 -11.57 -1.85
CA ALA A 161 -1.06 -10.27 -2.38
C ALA A 161 -0.60 -10.11 -3.85
N ALA A 162 -1.24 -9.21 -4.59
CA ALA A 162 -0.86 -8.97 -5.99
C ALA A 162 0.59 -8.51 -6.11
N GLY A 163 1.06 -7.58 -5.26
CA GLY A 163 2.44 -7.10 -5.29
C GLY A 163 3.44 -8.20 -4.96
N GLU A 164 3.14 -9.04 -3.98
CA GLU A 164 3.95 -10.22 -3.66
C GLU A 164 4.05 -11.19 -4.85
N ALA A 165 2.95 -11.37 -5.58
CA ALA A 165 2.96 -12.20 -6.80
C ALA A 165 3.87 -11.59 -7.88
N PHE A 166 3.84 -10.26 -8.08
CA PHE A 166 4.75 -9.57 -9.00
C PHE A 166 6.22 -9.78 -8.60
N ASP A 167 6.57 -9.62 -7.33
CA ASP A 167 7.95 -9.77 -6.84
C ASP A 167 8.45 -11.21 -6.98
N LYS A 168 7.59 -12.19 -6.65
CA LYS A 168 7.93 -13.62 -6.77
C LYS A 168 8.15 -14.03 -8.21
N ILE A 169 7.29 -13.58 -9.15
CA ILE A 169 7.44 -13.89 -10.58
C ILE A 169 8.68 -13.19 -11.16
N ALA A 170 8.91 -11.93 -10.85
CA ALA A 170 10.11 -11.22 -11.27
C ALA A 170 11.38 -11.96 -10.82
N ARG A 171 11.43 -12.41 -9.56
CA ARG A 171 12.56 -13.21 -9.03
C ARG A 171 12.78 -14.51 -9.80
N VAL A 172 11.71 -15.25 -10.11
CA VAL A 172 11.80 -16.51 -10.90
C VAL A 172 12.30 -16.23 -12.32
N MET A 173 11.94 -15.07 -12.88
CA MET A 173 12.42 -14.62 -14.19
C MET A 173 13.84 -14.01 -14.14
N GLY A 174 14.50 -13.95 -12.96
CA GLY A 174 15.87 -13.46 -12.79
C GLY A 174 15.98 -11.94 -12.61
N TYR A 175 14.88 -11.24 -12.35
CA TYR A 175 14.88 -9.80 -12.10
C TYR A 175 15.05 -9.48 -10.61
N PRO A 176 15.71 -8.34 -10.27
CA PRO A 176 15.93 -7.96 -8.89
C PRO A 176 14.68 -7.38 -8.22
N TYR A 177 14.72 -7.29 -6.89
CA TYR A 177 13.73 -6.56 -6.07
C TYR A 177 13.91 -5.03 -6.21
N PRO A 178 12.80 -4.25 -6.24
CA PRO A 178 11.41 -4.69 -6.32
C PRO A 178 11.04 -5.18 -7.72
N GLY A 179 10.28 -6.28 -7.78
CA GLY A 179 9.96 -6.97 -9.03
C GLY A 179 8.88 -6.30 -9.88
N GLY A 180 7.91 -5.66 -9.21
CA GLY A 180 6.76 -5.04 -9.87
C GLY A 180 7.12 -4.11 -11.03
N PRO A 181 8.02 -3.12 -10.85
CA PRO A 181 8.45 -2.22 -11.93
C PRO A 181 9.14 -2.93 -13.09
N HIS A 182 9.85 -4.04 -12.84
CA HIS A 182 10.48 -4.81 -13.91
C HIS A 182 9.45 -5.54 -14.78
N ILE A 183 8.47 -6.18 -14.14
CA ILE A 183 7.37 -6.86 -14.84
C ILE A 183 6.55 -5.85 -15.63
N ASP A 184 6.19 -4.69 -15.04
CA ASP A 184 5.40 -3.66 -15.70
C ASP A 184 6.10 -3.13 -16.97
N ARG A 185 7.41 -2.87 -16.90
CA ARG A 185 8.19 -2.43 -18.06
C ARG A 185 8.25 -3.49 -19.16
N LEU A 186 8.50 -4.75 -18.81
CA LEU A 186 8.53 -5.84 -19.80
C LEU A 186 7.17 -6.05 -20.45
N ALA A 187 6.10 -5.95 -19.65
CA ALA A 187 4.73 -6.15 -20.11
C ALA A 187 4.29 -5.12 -21.16
N GLN A 188 4.87 -3.91 -21.13
CA GLN A 188 4.58 -2.87 -22.13
C GLN A 188 5.07 -3.23 -23.53
N GLU A 189 6.03 -4.15 -23.65
CA GLU A 189 6.65 -4.54 -24.90
C GLU A 189 6.27 -5.96 -25.35
N GLY A 190 5.50 -6.71 -24.55
CA GLY A 190 5.08 -8.08 -24.80
C GLY A 190 3.62 -8.20 -25.26
N ASP A 191 3.28 -9.38 -25.80
CA ASP A 191 1.90 -9.72 -26.12
C ASP A 191 1.16 -10.25 -24.88
N PRO A 192 0.13 -9.54 -24.39
CA PRO A 192 -0.65 -9.96 -23.22
C PRO A 192 -1.55 -11.18 -23.47
N ASN A 193 -1.67 -11.65 -24.70
CA ASN A 193 -2.46 -12.82 -25.10
C ASN A 193 -1.61 -14.01 -25.54
N ALA A 194 -0.28 -13.90 -25.51
CA ALA A 194 0.63 -14.97 -25.93
C ALA A 194 0.49 -16.23 -25.06
N ILE A 195 0.20 -16.07 -23.76
CA ILE A 195 0.07 -17.17 -22.81
C ILE A 195 -1.22 -16.99 -22.02
N HIS A 196 -2.06 -18.02 -22.01
CA HIS A 196 -3.30 -17.99 -21.22
C HIS A 196 -3.03 -18.49 -19.80
N PHE A 197 -2.89 -17.57 -18.85
CA PHE A 197 -2.80 -17.86 -17.42
C PHE A 197 -4.18 -17.82 -16.74
N PRO A 198 -4.41 -18.68 -15.71
CA PRO A 198 -5.70 -18.70 -14.99
C PRO A 198 -5.88 -17.42 -14.17
N MET A 199 -7.11 -16.91 -14.17
CA MET A 199 -7.53 -15.85 -13.24
C MET A 199 -8.02 -16.48 -11.92
N GLY A 200 -7.35 -16.18 -10.81
CA GLY A 200 -7.72 -16.68 -9.49
C GLY A 200 -9.08 -16.13 -9.04
N LEU A 201 -10.00 -17.01 -8.65
CA LEU A 201 -11.36 -16.67 -8.17
C LEU A 201 -12.16 -15.76 -9.12
N GLY A 202 -11.75 -15.61 -10.39
CA GLY A 202 -12.41 -14.70 -11.34
C GLY A 202 -13.85 -15.08 -11.67
N LYS A 203 -14.21 -16.36 -11.58
CA LYS A 203 -15.56 -16.86 -11.87
C LYS A 203 -16.44 -16.99 -10.63
N GLU A 204 -15.93 -16.76 -9.44
CA GLU A 204 -16.67 -16.84 -8.20
C GLU A 204 -17.41 -15.52 -7.89
N HIS A 205 -18.62 -15.62 -7.32
CA HIS A 205 -19.41 -14.47 -6.88
C HIS A 205 -18.88 -13.84 -5.56
N THR A 206 -17.57 -13.81 -5.37
CA THR A 206 -16.89 -13.20 -4.21
C THR A 206 -16.04 -12.02 -4.64
N TYR A 207 -15.86 -11.04 -3.76
CA TYR A 207 -14.90 -9.95 -3.95
C TYR A 207 -13.49 -10.31 -3.49
N ASP A 208 -13.29 -11.50 -2.91
CA ASP A 208 -11.97 -11.97 -2.50
C ASP A 208 -11.06 -12.26 -3.71
N PHE A 209 -9.78 -12.16 -3.46
CA PHE A 209 -8.73 -12.44 -4.45
C PHE A 209 -7.92 -13.69 -4.09
N SER A 210 -7.22 -14.26 -5.07
CA SER A 210 -6.21 -15.30 -4.89
C SER A 210 -5.21 -15.22 -6.04
N PHE A 211 -3.94 -15.16 -5.71
CA PHE A 211 -2.85 -15.08 -6.69
C PHE A 211 -1.87 -16.24 -6.61
N SER A 212 -1.94 -17.10 -5.59
CA SER A 212 -1.06 -18.27 -5.44
C SER A 212 -1.18 -19.27 -6.59
N GLY A 213 -2.41 -19.50 -7.08
CA GLY A 213 -2.66 -20.35 -8.24
C GLY A 213 -2.08 -19.79 -9.53
N LEU A 214 -2.23 -18.48 -9.76
CA LEU A 214 -1.63 -17.79 -10.90
C LEU A 214 -0.10 -17.86 -10.85
N LYS A 215 0.50 -17.56 -9.70
CA LYS A 215 1.95 -17.70 -9.48
C LYS A 215 2.44 -19.10 -9.84
N SER A 216 1.77 -20.13 -9.33
CA SER A 216 2.13 -21.52 -9.60
C SER A 216 2.02 -21.86 -11.09
N ALA A 217 1.01 -21.36 -11.80
CA ALA A 217 0.85 -21.56 -13.22
C ALA A 217 2.00 -20.95 -14.03
N VAL A 218 2.44 -19.73 -13.69
CA VAL A 218 3.60 -19.08 -14.36
C VAL A 218 4.89 -19.86 -14.10
N ILE A 219 5.14 -20.26 -12.85
CA ILE A 219 6.34 -21.03 -12.48
C ILE A 219 6.34 -22.38 -13.24
N ASN A 220 5.22 -23.08 -13.29
CA ASN A 220 5.09 -24.35 -14.01
C ASN A 220 5.31 -24.16 -15.51
N TYR A 221 4.80 -23.09 -16.11
CA TYR A 221 5.04 -22.76 -17.51
C TYR A 221 6.54 -22.59 -17.79
N LEU A 222 7.22 -21.77 -17.00
CA LEU A 222 8.67 -21.52 -17.16
C LEU A 222 9.50 -22.79 -16.97
N ASN A 223 9.18 -23.61 -15.96
CA ASN A 223 9.87 -24.88 -15.72
C ASN A 223 9.64 -25.89 -16.86
N THR A 224 8.43 -25.97 -17.37
CA THR A 224 8.07 -26.86 -18.48
C THR A 224 8.81 -26.47 -19.75
N ALA A 225 8.83 -25.20 -20.11
CA ALA A 225 9.57 -24.69 -21.25
C ALA A 225 11.08 -24.99 -21.13
N LYS A 226 11.66 -24.77 -19.91
CA LYS A 226 13.06 -25.12 -19.65
C LYS A 226 13.35 -26.59 -19.83
N MET A 227 12.48 -27.49 -19.35
CA MET A 227 12.64 -28.96 -19.49
C MET A 227 12.55 -29.39 -20.96
N LYS A 228 11.64 -28.79 -21.70
CA LYS A 228 11.45 -29.07 -23.13
C LYS A 228 12.45 -28.34 -24.05
N LYS A 229 13.27 -27.45 -23.49
CA LYS A 229 14.18 -26.56 -24.21
C LYS A 229 13.44 -25.66 -25.22
N GLU A 230 12.20 -25.29 -24.90
CA GLU A 230 11.40 -24.33 -25.66
C GLU A 230 11.90 -22.91 -25.39
N GLU A 231 11.88 -22.04 -26.40
CA GLU A 231 12.23 -20.64 -26.24
C GLU A 231 11.12 -19.93 -25.47
N VAL A 232 11.49 -19.15 -24.49
CA VAL A 232 10.59 -18.31 -23.67
C VAL A 232 10.86 -16.85 -23.97
N HIS A 233 9.84 -16.11 -24.33
CA HIS A 233 9.90 -14.67 -24.51
C HIS A 233 9.52 -13.96 -23.19
N PRO A 234 10.49 -13.41 -22.43
CA PRO A 234 10.21 -12.83 -21.09
C PRO A 234 9.17 -11.72 -21.13
N LYS A 235 9.13 -10.93 -22.21
CA LYS A 235 8.15 -9.85 -22.38
C LYS A 235 6.72 -10.40 -22.46
N ASP A 236 6.50 -11.49 -23.18
CA ASP A 236 5.18 -12.10 -23.34
C ASP A 236 4.72 -12.77 -22.05
N VAL A 237 5.65 -13.40 -21.30
CA VAL A 237 5.34 -13.94 -19.96
C VAL A 237 4.91 -12.82 -19.02
N ALA A 238 5.66 -11.72 -18.99
CA ALA A 238 5.35 -10.57 -18.14
C ALA A 238 4.00 -9.93 -18.52
N ALA A 239 3.75 -9.74 -19.83
CA ALA A 239 2.52 -9.15 -20.33
C ALA A 239 1.30 -10.03 -20.03
N SER A 240 1.40 -11.34 -20.28
CA SER A 240 0.31 -12.28 -20.01
C SER A 240 0.04 -12.45 -18.51
N PHE A 241 1.09 -12.49 -17.68
CA PHE A 241 0.96 -12.50 -16.22
C PHE A 241 0.31 -11.22 -15.70
N GLN A 242 0.82 -10.06 -16.08
CA GLN A 242 0.27 -8.77 -15.68
C GLN A 242 -1.20 -8.62 -16.08
N LYS A 243 -1.54 -9.04 -17.32
CA LYS A 243 -2.93 -9.05 -17.78
C LYS A 243 -3.82 -9.88 -16.86
N ALA A 244 -3.41 -11.10 -16.50
CA ALA A 244 -4.22 -11.97 -15.63
C ALA A 244 -4.46 -11.34 -14.23
N VAL A 245 -3.44 -10.66 -13.66
CA VAL A 245 -3.59 -9.92 -12.39
C VAL A 245 -4.53 -8.73 -12.56
N VAL A 246 -4.29 -7.91 -13.58
CA VAL A 246 -5.06 -6.68 -13.83
C VAL A 246 -6.52 -6.98 -14.14
N ASP A 247 -6.79 -7.99 -14.94
CA ASP A 247 -8.16 -8.35 -15.32
C ASP A 247 -9.00 -8.71 -14.09
N VAL A 248 -8.48 -9.51 -13.16
CA VAL A 248 -9.23 -9.89 -11.95
C VAL A 248 -9.41 -8.73 -10.99
N LEU A 249 -8.41 -7.85 -10.85
CA LEU A 249 -8.50 -6.64 -10.02
C LEU A 249 -9.58 -5.70 -10.55
N VAL A 250 -9.56 -5.40 -11.84
CA VAL A 250 -10.50 -4.48 -12.49
C VAL A 250 -11.91 -5.06 -12.53
N GLU A 251 -12.07 -6.35 -12.87
CA GLU A 251 -13.39 -7.01 -12.89
C GLU A 251 -14.10 -6.91 -11.55
N LYS A 252 -13.39 -7.30 -10.45
CA LYS A 252 -13.99 -7.27 -9.11
C LYS A 252 -14.23 -5.86 -8.60
N ALA A 253 -13.33 -4.92 -8.88
CA ALA A 253 -13.53 -3.52 -8.55
C ALA A 253 -14.76 -2.93 -9.25
N MET A 254 -14.93 -3.19 -10.55
CA MET A 254 -16.10 -2.70 -11.30
C MET A 254 -17.37 -3.37 -10.86
N ARG A 255 -17.36 -4.65 -10.52
CA ARG A 255 -18.49 -5.34 -9.95
C ARG A 255 -18.91 -4.75 -8.59
N ALA A 256 -17.94 -4.35 -7.75
CA ALA A 256 -18.21 -3.67 -6.50
C ALA A 256 -18.81 -2.27 -6.74
N VAL A 257 -18.30 -1.52 -7.72
CA VAL A 257 -18.90 -0.24 -8.15
C VAL A 257 -20.34 -0.43 -8.58
N ASP A 258 -20.60 -1.40 -9.48
CA ASP A 258 -21.96 -1.68 -9.99
C ASP A 258 -22.92 -2.10 -8.86
N ALA A 259 -22.45 -2.85 -7.86
CA ALA A 259 -23.27 -3.31 -6.73
C ALA A 259 -23.54 -2.22 -5.68
N THR A 260 -22.60 -1.30 -5.47
CA THR A 260 -22.74 -0.24 -4.45
C THR A 260 -23.34 1.05 -4.99
N GLY A 261 -23.31 1.25 -6.31
CA GLY A 261 -23.76 2.49 -6.95
C GLY A 261 -22.85 3.70 -6.69
N LEU A 262 -21.65 3.49 -6.13
CA LEU A 262 -20.69 4.55 -5.86
C LEU A 262 -20.10 5.11 -7.16
N SER A 263 -20.01 6.43 -7.25
CA SER A 263 -19.53 7.14 -8.44
C SER A 263 -18.02 7.43 -8.45
N THR A 264 -17.31 7.06 -7.37
CA THR A 264 -15.88 7.31 -7.22
C THR A 264 -15.16 6.07 -6.73
N ILE A 265 -14.01 5.76 -7.37
CA ILE A 265 -13.07 4.73 -6.94
C ILE A 265 -11.69 5.34 -6.72
N ALA A 266 -11.08 5.04 -5.58
CA ALA A 266 -9.71 5.39 -5.24
C ALA A 266 -8.81 4.16 -5.39
N LEU A 267 -7.74 4.27 -6.16
CA LEU A 267 -6.69 3.25 -6.25
C LEU A 267 -5.59 3.59 -5.24
N ALA A 268 -5.16 2.62 -4.42
CA ALA A 268 -4.22 2.83 -3.32
C ALA A 268 -3.19 1.71 -3.21
N GLY A 269 -2.07 1.98 -2.52
CA GLY A 269 -0.97 1.05 -2.30
C GLY A 269 0.07 1.05 -3.42
N GLY A 270 1.24 0.45 -3.18
CA GLY A 270 2.39 0.51 -4.10
C GLY A 270 2.13 -0.01 -5.51
N VAL A 271 1.28 -1.03 -5.67
CA VAL A 271 0.89 -1.55 -7.01
C VAL A 271 -0.02 -0.56 -7.77
N ALA A 272 -0.56 0.47 -7.11
CA ALA A 272 -1.23 1.57 -7.80
C ALA A 272 -0.29 2.31 -8.78
N ALA A 273 1.01 2.17 -8.65
CA ALA A 273 1.99 2.67 -9.61
C ALA A 273 2.04 1.87 -10.92
N ASN A 274 1.52 0.63 -10.97
CA ASN A 274 1.55 -0.23 -12.17
C ASN A 274 0.76 0.39 -13.33
N SER A 275 1.43 0.55 -14.48
CA SER A 275 0.87 1.25 -15.65
C SER A 275 -0.30 0.49 -16.29
N GLY A 276 -0.22 -0.85 -16.33
CA GLY A 276 -1.27 -1.72 -16.86
C GLY A 276 -2.55 -1.63 -16.04
N LEU A 277 -2.42 -1.69 -14.70
CA LEU A 277 -3.57 -1.54 -13.78
C LEU A 277 -4.22 -0.16 -13.92
N ARG A 278 -3.42 0.90 -13.92
CA ARG A 278 -3.92 2.28 -14.11
C ARG A 278 -4.71 2.44 -15.39
N LYS A 279 -4.14 1.98 -16.51
CA LYS A 279 -4.76 2.08 -17.84
C LYS A 279 -6.07 1.30 -17.91
N ALA A 280 -6.07 0.06 -17.43
CA ALA A 280 -7.25 -0.80 -17.48
C ALA A 280 -8.37 -0.29 -16.57
N LEU A 281 -8.05 0.08 -15.33
CA LEU A 281 -9.02 0.61 -14.38
C LEU A 281 -9.62 1.94 -14.88
N LYS A 282 -8.77 2.85 -15.39
CA LYS A 282 -9.23 4.13 -15.97
C LYS A 282 -10.20 3.89 -17.13
N ALA A 283 -9.85 3.01 -18.06
CA ALA A 283 -10.72 2.68 -19.19
C ALA A 283 -12.06 2.07 -18.75
N ALA A 284 -12.06 1.25 -17.70
CA ALA A 284 -13.28 0.64 -17.15
C ALA A 284 -14.17 1.66 -16.42
N CYS A 285 -13.54 2.61 -15.72
CA CYS A 285 -14.22 3.74 -15.07
C CYS A 285 -14.84 4.70 -16.10
N ASP A 286 -14.08 5.07 -17.13
CA ASP A 286 -14.57 5.99 -18.19
C ASP A 286 -15.81 5.45 -18.91
N LYS A 287 -15.85 4.14 -19.19
CA LYS A 287 -17.02 3.48 -19.79
C LYS A 287 -18.28 3.57 -18.93
N ARG A 288 -18.14 3.77 -17.61
CA ARG A 288 -19.24 3.83 -16.64
C ARG A 288 -19.52 5.23 -16.10
N GLY A 289 -18.73 6.23 -16.52
CA GLY A 289 -18.81 7.59 -15.97
C GLY A 289 -18.35 7.67 -14.50
N ILE A 290 -17.50 6.75 -14.04
CA ILE A 290 -16.98 6.69 -12.68
C ILE A 290 -15.72 7.54 -12.57
N ARG A 291 -15.64 8.35 -11.51
CA ARG A 291 -14.42 9.09 -11.17
C ARG A 291 -13.37 8.14 -10.61
N MET A 292 -12.19 8.14 -11.22
CA MET A 292 -11.04 7.41 -10.69
C MET A 292 -10.05 8.39 -10.04
N CYS A 293 -9.75 8.18 -8.76
CA CYS A 293 -8.69 8.85 -8.03
C CYS A 293 -7.50 7.89 -7.86
N ARG A 294 -6.29 8.41 -8.00
CA ARG A 294 -5.05 7.70 -7.72
C ARG A 294 -3.97 8.71 -7.31
N PRO A 295 -3.19 8.44 -6.28
CA PRO A 295 -2.11 9.35 -5.90
C PRO A 295 -0.97 9.34 -6.93
N ASP A 296 -0.13 10.36 -6.87
CA ASP A 296 1.16 10.36 -7.56
C ASP A 296 2.05 9.24 -7.00
N PRO A 297 3.04 8.75 -7.79
CA PRO A 297 3.85 7.60 -7.40
C PRO A 297 4.49 7.70 -6.01
N VAL A 298 4.93 8.87 -5.60
CA VAL A 298 5.53 9.11 -4.29
C VAL A 298 4.55 8.84 -3.14
N LEU A 299 3.28 9.16 -3.31
CA LEU A 299 2.23 8.91 -2.33
C LEU A 299 1.62 7.50 -2.44
N CYS A 300 2.00 6.71 -3.45
CA CYS A 300 1.57 5.31 -3.57
C CYS A 300 2.43 4.38 -2.70
N THR A 301 3.71 4.73 -2.47
CA THR A 301 4.63 3.98 -1.60
C THR A 301 4.44 4.35 -0.14
N ASP A 302 5.10 3.63 0.77
CA ASP A 302 5.04 3.90 2.20
C ASP A 302 5.65 5.26 2.51
N ASN A 303 4.89 6.12 3.20
CA ASN A 303 5.28 7.49 3.51
C ASN A 303 4.59 8.00 4.79
N GLY A 304 5.17 9.00 5.43
CA GLY A 304 4.62 9.61 6.64
C GLY A 304 3.37 10.45 6.38
N ALA A 305 3.27 11.05 5.18
CA ALA A 305 2.16 11.93 4.85
C ALA A 305 0.81 11.19 4.84
N MET A 306 0.74 9.97 4.33
CA MET A 306 -0.46 9.14 4.33
C MET A 306 -0.94 8.83 5.76
N ILE A 307 0.01 8.62 6.68
CA ILE A 307 -0.25 8.34 8.09
C ILE A 307 -0.77 9.61 8.79
N GLY A 308 -0.13 10.75 8.54
CA GLY A 308 -0.56 12.05 9.09
C GLY A 308 -1.94 12.48 8.60
N CYS A 309 -2.24 12.23 7.32
CA CYS A 309 -3.57 12.47 6.76
C CYS A 309 -4.64 11.66 7.51
N ARG A 310 -4.45 10.36 7.66
CA ARG A 310 -5.39 9.50 8.38
C ARG A 310 -5.52 9.89 9.85
N ALA A 311 -4.40 10.18 10.50
CA ALA A 311 -4.36 10.58 11.90
C ALA A 311 -5.17 11.85 12.19
N TYR A 312 -5.22 12.81 11.26
CA TYR A 312 -6.02 14.01 11.43
C TYR A 312 -7.51 13.68 11.63
N TYR A 313 -8.07 12.81 10.82
CA TYR A 313 -9.50 12.45 10.94
C TYR A 313 -9.78 11.60 12.19
N MET A 314 -8.81 10.78 12.64
CA MET A 314 -8.90 10.09 13.94
C MET A 314 -8.90 11.10 15.09
N ALA A 315 -8.00 12.09 15.04
CA ALA A 315 -7.96 13.15 16.05
C ALA A 315 -9.26 13.96 16.12
N GLN A 316 -9.88 14.28 14.98
CA GLN A 316 -11.18 14.96 14.92
C GLN A 316 -12.30 14.13 15.59
N ALA A 317 -12.18 12.82 15.58
CA ALA A 317 -13.10 11.91 16.28
C ALA A 317 -12.72 11.67 17.76
N GLY A 318 -11.60 12.24 18.23
CA GLY A 318 -11.10 12.01 19.59
C GLY A 318 -10.46 10.64 19.79
N ASP A 319 -10.06 9.96 18.73
CA ASP A 319 -9.43 8.64 18.76
C ASP A 319 -7.93 8.78 18.99
N TYR A 320 -7.54 8.71 20.25
CA TYR A 320 -6.15 8.83 20.72
C TYR A 320 -5.68 7.54 21.38
N ALA A 321 -4.44 7.18 21.12
CA ALA A 321 -3.82 5.99 21.69
C ALA A 321 -3.18 6.28 23.06
N PRO A 322 -3.22 5.33 24.00
CA PRO A 322 -2.48 5.45 25.26
C PRO A 322 -0.97 5.23 25.03
N LEU A 323 -0.14 5.74 25.94
CA LEU A 323 1.31 5.49 25.90
C LEU A 323 1.71 4.02 26.15
N THR A 324 0.76 3.17 26.53
CA THR A 324 0.93 1.71 26.57
C THR A 324 0.80 1.05 25.20
N LEU A 325 0.52 1.84 24.13
CA LEU A 325 0.48 1.35 22.73
C LEU A 325 1.66 0.45 22.43
N ASN A 326 1.40 -0.64 21.71
CA ASN A 326 2.42 -1.52 21.16
C ASN A 326 2.18 -1.76 19.67
N ALA A 327 3.24 -2.12 18.96
CA ALA A 327 3.15 -2.54 17.57
C ALA A 327 2.32 -3.82 17.43
N ASP A 328 1.49 -3.89 16.38
CA ASP A 328 0.76 -5.11 16.02
C ASP A 328 1.06 -5.48 14.55
N PRO A 329 1.98 -6.44 14.32
CA PRO A 329 2.38 -6.82 12.97
C PRO A 329 1.26 -7.45 12.15
N ARG A 330 0.17 -7.88 12.78
CA ARG A 330 -1.00 -8.50 12.17
C ARG A 330 -2.28 -7.73 12.42
N LEU A 331 -2.16 -6.42 12.68
CA LEU A 331 -3.32 -5.56 12.92
C LEU A 331 -4.32 -5.72 11.77
N PRO A 332 -5.53 -6.22 12.02
CA PRO A 332 -6.52 -6.36 10.95
C PRO A 332 -7.00 -4.99 10.47
N PHE A 333 -7.39 -4.91 9.21
CA PHE A 333 -7.92 -3.66 8.64
C PHE A 333 -9.16 -3.15 9.38
N LEU A 334 -9.99 -4.06 9.91
CA LEU A 334 -11.18 -3.76 10.72
C LEU A 334 -11.07 -4.52 12.04
N ALA A 335 -10.40 -3.92 13.03
CA ALA A 335 -10.19 -4.55 14.34
C ALA A 335 -11.51 -4.79 15.09
N ASP A 336 -12.53 -3.99 14.89
CA ASP A 336 -13.80 -4.06 15.63
C ASP A 336 -14.89 -4.93 14.97
N GLN A 337 -14.68 -5.47 13.76
CA GLN A 337 -15.66 -6.29 13.05
C GLN A 337 -15.39 -7.81 13.09
N VAL A 338 -14.33 -8.26 13.78
CA VAL A 338 -14.14 -9.68 14.10
C VAL A 338 -14.92 -10.02 15.36
N LYS A 339 -16.24 -9.81 15.32
CA LYS A 339 -17.19 -10.42 16.25
C LYS A 339 -18.24 -11.14 15.43
N LEU A 340 -18.10 -12.44 15.47
CA LEU A 340 -19.03 -13.54 15.17
C LEU A 340 -18.54 -14.47 14.08
#